data_dd2404dcb3f99aa243500009efe49eb4
#
_entry.id   dd2404dcb3f99aa243500009efe49eb4
#
_cell.length_a   1.000
_cell.length_b   1.000
_cell.length_c   1.000
_cell.angle_alpha   90.00
_cell.angle_beta   90.00
_cell.angle_gamma   90.00
#
_symmetry.space_group_name_H-M   'P 1'
#
loop_
_entity.id
_entity.type
_entity.pdbx_description
1 polymer ?
#
loop_
_entity_poly.entity_id
_entity_poly.type
_entity_poly.pdbx_seq_one_letter_code
_entity_poly.pdbx_strand_id
1 'polypeptide(L)'
;MKIKKTSQEIEKEILLSLEEKPKTITELKQNIKSNWITVEKFLKKLSKEKKVKEMISTDKKKVYQLSYLDTYFEIPISKKEKEMFNSLYYLILEKYKLIEKSPTKTEFAKVAVEVIKNSEELKNLPMIWYLYGMIPLKAANPNEEYTKRYKFIDEKQIIKLIDKSVEDKRDKSSIQIQREQHEKEGELFYVFCEDFIKETKNNWDSEKILKSLNGAYINCPVEDEFTIFDFFDRFNSTIRKISLLNKNGLKEFKREIILTFDSFWKYYATYRAYKSLVGLKRFKDVSEIFNFYLGAFLESRRETFLESMSELYSIYLNKLGDTKLNSFEEIEEIRNILEDWTGE
;
A
#
# COMPACT_ATOMS: atom_id res chain seq x y z
N MET A 1 -18.09 33.54 8.17
CA MET A 1 -16.95 33.44 9.10
C MET A 1 -16.01 32.34 8.59
N LYS A 2 -14.73 32.59 8.34
CA LYS A 2 -13.80 31.50 8.01
C LYS A 2 -13.48 30.73 9.31
N ILE A 3 -13.91 29.48 9.38
CA ILE A 3 -13.57 28.59 10.49
C ILE A 3 -12.04 28.45 10.51
N LYS A 4 -11.42 28.78 11.65
CA LYS A 4 -9.98 28.74 11.81
C LYS A 4 -9.59 27.28 12.06
N LYS A 5 -8.89 26.67 11.09
CA LYS A 5 -8.42 25.29 11.21
C LYS A 5 -7.51 25.11 12.42
N THR A 6 -7.64 23.98 13.09
CA THR A 6 -6.74 23.59 14.18
C THR A 6 -5.37 23.16 13.63
N SER A 7 -4.37 23.11 14.51
CA SER A 7 -3.04 22.63 14.13
C SER A 7 -3.04 21.19 13.61
N GLN A 8 -3.86 20.33 14.20
CA GLN A 8 -4.01 18.94 13.80
C GLN A 8 -4.64 18.79 12.41
N GLU A 9 -5.68 19.56 12.12
CA GLU A 9 -6.31 19.60 10.80
C GLU A 9 -5.34 20.06 9.71
N ILE A 10 -4.53 21.09 9.98
CA ILE A 10 -3.53 21.57 9.02
C ILE A 10 -2.46 20.50 8.76
N GLU A 11 -1.96 19.84 9.79
CA GLU A 11 -1.00 18.73 9.63
C GLU A 11 -1.58 17.58 8.83
N LYS A 12 -2.80 17.14 9.15
CA LYS A 12 -3.54 16.10 8.42
C LYS A 12 -3.68 16.47 6.95
N GLU A 13 -4.13 17.67 6.63
CA GLU A 13 -4.31 18.13 5.26
C GLU A 13 -2.98 18.23 4.47
N ILE A 14 -1.87 18.65 5.11
CA ILE A 14 -0.55 18.64 4.47
C ILE A 14 -0.16 17.21 4.11
N LEU A 15 -0.26 16.28 5.05
CA LEU A 15 0.10 14.89 4.84
C LEU A 15 -0.75 14.27 3.72
N LEU A 16 -2.07 14.44 3.76
CA LEU A 16 -2.99 14.00 2.72
C LEU A 16 -2.64 14.56 1.35
N SER A 17 -2.36 15.87 1.29
CA SER A 17 -2.00 16.53 0.04
C SER A 17 -0.70 15.99 -0.57
N LEU A 18 0.24 15.52 0.27
CA LEU A 18 1.52 14.94 -0.17
C LEU A 18 1.42 13.46 -0.58
N GLU A 19 0.31 12.79 -0.29
CA GLU A 19 0.09 11.39 -0.67
C GLU A 19 0.03 11.17 -2.18
N GLU A 20 -0.56 12.10 -2.91
CA GLU A 20 -0.71 11.98 -4.36
C GLU A 20 0.64 12.09 -5.09
N LYS A 21 1.45 13.06 -4.70
CA LYS A 21 2.76 13.36 -5.30
C LYS A 21 3.54 14.37 -4.47
N PRO A 22 4.87 14.47 -4.67
CA PRO A 22 5.64 15.59 -4.12
C PRO A 22 5.06 16.93 -4.56
N LYS A 23 4.96 17.88 -3.63
CA LYS A 23 4.38 19.22 -3.88
C LYS A 23 5.29 20.32 -3.35
N THR A 24 5.26 21.46 -4.01
CA THR A 24 5.87 22.70 -3.53
C THR A 24 5.05 23.30 -2.40
N ILE A 25 5.64 24.21 -1.61
CA ILE A 25 4.89 24.99 -0.58
C ILE A 25 3.70 25.74 -1.23
N THR A 26 3.88 26.24 -2.44
CA THR A 26 2.83 26.99 -3.16
C THR A 26 1.64 26.11 -3.48
N GLU A 27 1.86 24.89 -3.98
CA GLU A 27 0.81 23.90 -4.24
C GLU A 27 0.11 23.47 -2.94
N LEU A 28 0.87 23.19 -1.89
CA LEU A 28 0.32 22.86 -0.57
C LEU A 28 -0.55 24.00 0.00
N LYS A 29 -0.07 25.25 -0.07
CA LYS A 29 -0.86 26.43 0.35
C LYS A 29 -2.19 26.50 -0.37
N GLN A 30 -2.22 26.23 -1.67
CA GLN A 30 -3.44 26.25 -2.48
C GLN A 30 -4.39 25.13 -2.08
N ASN A 31 -3.87 23.91 -1.96
CA ASN A 31 -4.67 22.73 -1.63
C ASN A 31 -5.33 22.85 -0.24
N ILE A 32 -4.56 23.22 0.76
CA ILE A 32 -5.06 23.32 2.15
C ILE A 32 -5.68 24.67 2.49
N LYS A 33 -5.75 25.61 1.53
CA LYS A 33 -6.31 26.96 1.70
C LYS A 33 -5.76 27.71 2.93
N SER A 34 -4.46 27.58 3.17
CA SER A 34 -3.77 28.21 4.31
C SER A 34 -2.75 29.25 3.82
N ASN A 35 -2.15 30.02 4.74
CA ASN A 35 -1.11 30.98 4.36
C ASN A 35 0.26 30.28 4.26
N TRP A 36 1.18 30.88 3.52
CA TRP A 36 2.51 30.35 3.23
C TRP A 36 3.34 30.10 4.50
N ILE A 37 3.31 31.04 5.44
CA ILE A 37 4.05 30.98 6.72
C ILE A 37 3.57 29.81 7.57
N THR A 38 2.26 29.59 7.62
CA THR A 38 1.67 28.45 8.34
C THR A 38 2.12 27.13 7.74
N VAL A 39 2.01 26.98 6.41
CA VAL A 39 2.44 25.75 5.72
C VAL A 39 3.92 25.48 5.94
N GLU A 40 4.77 26.50 5.80
CA GLU A 40 6.22 26.37 6.04
C GLU A 40 6.53 25.95 7.48
N LYS A 41 5.85 26.57 8.46
CA LYS A 41 6.00 26.20 9.88
C LYS A 41 5.70 24.72 10.12
N PHE A 42 4.58 24.23 9.55
CA PHE A 42 4.20 22.82 9.71
C PHE A 42 5.11 21.89 8.93
N LEU A 43 5.55 22.25 7.73
CA LEU A 43 6.54 21.46 6.98
C LEU A 43 7.86 21.33 7.73
N LYS A 44 8.36 22.43 8.34
CA LYS A 44 9.55 22.40 9.21
C LYS A 44 9.36 21.49 10.42
N LYS A 45 8.16 21.52 11.05
CA LYS A 45 7.80 20.62 12.15
C LYS A 45 7.80 19.17 11.67
N LEU A 46 7.04 18.87 10.60
CA LEU A 46 6.91 17.53 10.03
C LEU A 46 8.26 16.97 9.51
N SER A 47 9.15 17.85 9.02
CA SER A 47 10.51 17.44 8.63
C SER A 47 11.38 17.09 9.83
N LYS A 48 11.29 17.85 10.95
CA LYS A 48 11.97 17.50 12.21
C LYS A 48 11.45 16.18 12.78
N GLU A 49 10.16 15.92 12.62
CA GLU A 49 9.51 14.68 13.01
C GLU A 49 9.74 13.54 11.97
N LYS A 50 10.55 13.79 10.95
CA LYS A 50 10.86 12.86 9.86
C LYS A 50 9.64 12.30 9.11
N LYS A 51 8.53 13.03 9.10
CA LYS A 51 7.29 12.67 8.37
C LYS A 51 7.30 13.16 6.94
N VAL A 52 7.99 14.25 6.69
CA VAL A 52 8.13 14.90 5.39
C VAL A 52 9.59 15.14 5.13
N LYS A 53 10.06 14.85 3.94
CA LYS A 53 11.40 15.19 3.49
C LYS A 53 11.34 16.24 2.37
N GLU A 54 12.31 17.13 2.40
CA GLU A 54 12.55 18.10 1.36
C GLU A 54 13.39 17.46 0.25
N MET A 55 13.03 17.71 -0.99
CA MET A 55 13.73 17.24 -2.18
C MET A 55 13.88 18.38 -3.19
N ILE A 56 14.80 18.25 -4.10
CA ILE A 56 14.91 19.11 -5.28
C ILE A 56 14.34 18.33 -6.47
N SER A 57 13.30 18.89 -7.10
CA SER A 57 12.72 18.28 -8.30
C SER A 57 13.66 18.41 -9.51
N THR A 58 13.37 17.68 -10.58
CA THR A 58 14.08 17.79 -11.87
C THR A 58 14.12 19.23 -12.39
N ASP A 59 13.11 20.04 -12.08
CA ASP A 59 13.02 21.47 -12.46
C ASP A 59 13.75 22.40 -11.47
N LYS A 60 14.62 21.86 -10.61
CA LYS A 60 15.34 22.58 -9.55
C LYS A 60 14.43 23.31 -8.55
N LYS A 61 13.17 22.92 -8.42
CA LYS A 61 12.24 23.45 -7.43
C LYS A 61 12.31 22.65 -6.15
N LYS A 62 12.18 23.34 -5.02
CA LYS A 62 12.05 22.75 -3.70
C LYS A 62 10.66 22.12 -3.57
N VAL A 63 10.59 20.80 -3.43
CA VAL A 63 9.36 20.04 -3.21
C VAL A 63 9.44 19.26 -1.92
N TYR A 64 8.30 18.99 -1.34
CA TYR A 64 8.15 18.17 -0.14
C TYR A 64 7.47 16.87 -0.50
N GLN A 65 7.94 15.80 0.09
CA GLN A 65 7.42 14.44 -0.07
C GLN A 65 7.23 13.82 1.31
N LEU A 66 6.23 12.95 1.43
CA LEU A 66 6.10 12.16 2.63
C LEU A 66 7.33 11.28 2.83
N SER A 67 7.91 11.36 4.02
CA SER A 67 9.08 10.53 4.35
C SER A 67 8.66 9.10 4.67
N TYR A 68 7.40 8.84 4.94
CA TYR A 68 6.96 7.53 5.40
C TYR A 68 7.04 6.45 4.32
N LEU A 69 7.12 6.79 3.04
CA LEU A 69 7.55 5.80 2.05
C LEU A 69 8.93 5.22 2.40
N ASP A 70 9.76 6.02 3.10
CA ASP A 70 11.02 5.58 3.69
C ASP A 70 10.85 5.24 5.20
N THR A 71 9.88 5.81 5.93
CA THR A 71 9.69 5.68 7.39
C THR A 71 8.79 4.52 7.82
N TYR A 72 8.01 3.93 6.94
CA TYR A 72 7.48 2.60 7.23
C TYR A 72 8.58 1.63 7.68
N PHE A 73 9.81 1.96 7.33
CA PHE A 73 10.99 1.18 7.58
C PHE A 73 11.92 1.78 8.66
N GLU A 74 11.59 2.95 9.21
CA GLU A 74 12.32 3.54 10.35
C GLU A 74 11.71 3.16 11.71
N ILE A 75 10.93 2.09 11.79
CA ILE A 75 10.58 1.49 13.07
C ILE A 75 11.89 1.17 13.79
N PRO A 76 11.98 1.46 15.10
CA PRO A 76 13.22 1.27 15.81
C PRO A 76 13.66 -0.18 15.73
N ILE A 77 14.61 -0.41 14.83
CA ILE A 77 15.38 -1.64 14.77
C ILE A 77 16.57 -1.47 15.68
N SER A 78 16.88 -2.46 16.48
CA SER A 78 18.07 -2.44 17.33
C SER A 78 19.34 -2.27 16.49
N LYS A 79 20.40 -1.74 17.10
CA LYS A 79 21.71 -1.61 16.43
C LYS A 79 22.16 -2.94 15.85
N LYS A 80 22.00 -4.03 16.59
CA LYS A 80 22.36 -5.40 16.14
C LYS A 80 21.57 -5.79 14.87
N GLU A 81 20.26 -5.61 14.85
CA GLU A 81 19.44 -5.94 13.69
C GLU A 81 19.79 -5.10 12.48
N LYS A 82 20.07 -3.79 12.69
CA LYS A 82 20.54 -2.91 11.63
C LYS A 82 21.84 -3.38 11.01
N GLU A 83 22.77 -3.86 11.84
CA GLU A 83 24.02 -4.44 11.37
C GLU A 83 23.80 -5.79 10.65
N MET A 84 22.88 -6.63 11.14
CA MET A 84 22.50 -7.89 10.48
C MET A 84 21.88 -7.64 9.11
N PHE A 85 20.91 -6.72 8.99
CA PHE A 85 20.33 -6.33 7.70
C PHE A 85 21.40 -5.80 6.74
N ASN A 86 22.26 -4.87 7.19
CA ASN A 86 23.32 -4.32 6.35
C ASN A 86 24.26 -5.40 5.82
N SER A 87 24.64 -6.35 6.70
CA SER A 87 25.54 -7.44 6.31
C SER A 87 24.85 -8.43 5.36
N LEU A 88 23.55 -8.72 5.57
CA LEU A 88 22.77 -9.53 4.64
C LEU A 88 22.66 -8.85 3.26
N TYR A 89 22.32 -7.56 3.22
CA TYR A 89 22.21 -6.82 1.97
C TYR A 89 23.54 -6.69 1.24
N TYR A 90 24.63 -6.52 1.99
CA TYR A 90 25.97 -6.57 1.42
C TYR A 90 26.22 -7.92 0.72
N LEU A 91 25.97 -9.05 1.38
CA LEU A 91 26.17 -10.37 0.78
C LEU A 91 25.29 -10.60 -0.47
N ILE A 92 24.05 -10.15 -0.43
CA ILE A 92 23.15 -10.24 -1.60
C ILE A 92 23.70 -9.42 -2.77
N LEU A 93 24.14 -8.17 -2.53
CA LEU A 93 24.73 -7.35 -3.59
C LEU A 93 26.02 -7.94 -4.16
N GLU A 94 26.89 -8.48 -3.32
CA GLU A 94 28.11 -9.17 -3.78
C GLU A 94 27.76 -10.33 -4.72
N LYS A 95 26.70 -11.10 -4.41
CA LYS A 95 26.24 -12.17 -5.30
C LYS A 95 25.76 -11.62 -6.64
N TYR A 96 24.97 -10.54 -6.65
CA TYR A 96 24.51 -9.92 -7.91
C TYR A 96 25.67 -9.35 -8.73
N LYS A 97 26.70 -8.78 -8.10
CA LYS A 97 27.93 -8.34 -8.78
C LYS A 97 28.66 -9.49 -9.45
N LEU A 98 28.77 -10.65 -8.75
CA LEU A 98 29.43 -11.85 -9.31
C LEU A 98 28.74 -12.40 -10.55
N ILE A 99 27.46 -12.19 -10.71
CA ILE A 99 26.69 -12.60 -11.90
C ILE A 99 26.45 -11.46 -12.88
N GLU A 100 27.12 -10.31 -12.68
CA GLU A 100 27.06 -9.11 -13.53
C GLU A 100 25.63 -8.61 -13.76
N LYS A 101 24.76 -8.71 -12.75
CA LYS A 101 23.37 -8.30 -12.81
C LYS A 101 23.04 -7.24 -11.75
N SER A 102 22.21 -6.27 -12.11
CA SER A 102 21.61 -5.31 -11.17
C SER A 102 20.20 -5.74 -10.81
N PRO A 103 19.91 -6.08 -9.54
CA PRO A 103 18.58 -6.50 -9.14
C PRO A 103 17.59 -5.32 -9.15
N THR A 104 16.33 -5.59 -9.43
CA THR A 104 15.26 -4.64 -9.13
C THR A 104 15.07 -4.53 -7.62
N LYS A 105 14.43 -3.43 -7.15
CA LYS A 105 14.09 -3.29 -5.71
C LYS A 105 13.25 -4.46 -5.21
N THR A 106 12.30 -4.92 -6.01
CA THR A 106 11.44 -6.06 -5.69
C THR A 106 12.25 -7.35 -5.55
N GLU A 107 13.05 -7.66 -6.55
CA GLU A 107 13.91 -8.86 -6.56
C GLU A 107 14.82 -8.87 -5.34
N PHE A 108 15.52 -7.77 -5.07
CA PHE A 108 16.42 -7.62 -3.94
C PHE A 108 15.72 -7.82 -2.59
N ALA A 109 14.56 -7.19 -2.39
CA ALA A 109 13.76 -7.35 -1.17
C ALA A 109 13.25 -8.78 -0.99
N LYS A 110 12.81 -9.44 -2.08
CA LYS A 110 12.27 -10.80 -2.00
C LYS A 110 13.35 -11.87 -1.78
N VAL A 111 14.56 -11.66 -2.31
CA VAL A 111 15.73 -12.48 -1.94
C VAL A 111 16.00 -12.35 -0.45
N ALA A 112 16.04 -11.13 0.08
CA ALA A 112 16.26 -10.91 1.51
C ALA A 112 15.19 -11.59 2.39
N VAL A 113 13.89 -11.46 2.03
CA VAL A 113 12.80 -12.14 2.74
C VAL A 113 12.98 -13.65 2.76
N GLU A 114 13.31 -14.25 1.63
CA GLU A 114 13.47 -15.71 1.54
C GLU A 114 14.65 -16.20 2.37
N VAL A 115 15.78 -15.49 2.35
CA VAL A 115 16.94 -15.81 3.17
C VAL A 115 16.62 -15.67 4.66
N ILE A 116 15.93 -14.60 5.06
CA ILE A 116 15.51 -14.37 6.45
C ILE A 116 14.62 -15.52 6.94
N LYS A 117 13.63 -15.94 6.14
CA LYS A 117 12.70 -17.01 6.51
C LYS A 117 13.37 -18.38 6.66
N ASN A 118 14.37 -18.67 5.85
CA ASN A 118 15.01 -19.98 5.79
C ASN A 118 16.31 -20.07 6.62
N SER A 119 16.72 -18.98 7.28
CA SER A 119 17.90 -18.97 8.16
C SER A 119 17.50 -18.95 9.62
N GLU A 120 17.94 -19.92 10.40
CA GLU A 120 17.73 -19.97 11.85
C GLU A 120 18.28 -18.71 12.55
N GLU A 121 19.41 -18.19 12.08
CA GLU A 121 20.05 -17.00 12.65
C GLU A 121 19.26 -15.71 12.35
N LEU A 122 18.62 -15.64 11.18
CA LEU A 122 17.95 -14.42 10.68
C LEU A 122 16.44 -14.42 10.89
N LYS A 123 15.79 -15.56 11.19
CA LYS A 123 14.33 -15.71 11.26
C LYS A 123 13.59 -14.73 12.18
N ASN A 124 14.33 -14.15 13.14
CA ASN A 124 13.79 -13.15 14.06
C ASN A 124 13.94 -11.70 13.56
N LEU A 125 14.55 -11.49 12.39
CA LEU A 125 14.58 -10.17 11.78
C LEU A 125 13.18 -9.73 11.39
N PRO A 126 12.79 -8.50 11.72
CA PRO A 126 11.41 -8.05 11.49
C PRO A 126 11.11 -7.88 10.02
N MET A 127 9.94 -8.40 9.62
CA MET A 127 9.36 -8.26 8.28
C MET A 127 7.91 -7.81 8.41
N ILE A 128 7.39 -7.16 7.37
CA ILE A 128 6.01 -6.70 7.31
C ILE A 128 5.36 -7.07 5.97
N TRP A 129 4.05 -7.22 5.97
CA TRP A 129 3.24 -7.25 4.75
C TRP A 129 2.97 -5.83 4.27
N TYR A 130 3.11 -5.60 2.96
CA TYR A 130 2.83 -4.32 2.33
C TYR A 130 2.23 -4.52 0.93
N LEU A 131 2.12 -3.46 0.13
CA LEU A 131 1.45 -3.44 -1.19
C LEU A 131 1.80 -4.62 -2.11
N TYR A 132 3.02 -5.10 -2.05
CA TYR A 132 3.55 -6.13 -2.94
C TYR A 132 4.02 -7.38 -2.18
N GLY A 133 3.36 -7.68 -1.06
CA GLY A 133 3.68 -8.81 -0.20
C GLY A 133 4.70 -8.51 0.89
N MET A 134 5.27 -9.56 1.46
CA MET A 134 6.20 -9.44 2.59
C MET A 134 7.52 -8.77 2.18
N ILE A 135 7.99 -7.86 3.02
CA ILE A 135 9.26 -7.13 2.85
C ILE A 135 9.99 -7.02 4.19
N PRO A 136 11.34 -6.88 4.19
CA PRO A 136 12.09 -6.61 5.41
C PRO A 136 11.72 -5.24 5.98
N LEU A 137 11.68 -5.13 7.32
CA LEU A 137 11.37 -3.85 7.98
C LEU A 137 12.40 -2.77 7.68
N LYS A 138 13.67 -3.11 7.57
CA LYS A 138 14.68 -2.22 6.99
C LYS A 138 14.60 -2.32 5.48
N ALA A 139 14.24 -1.21 4.82
CA ALA A 139 14.12 -1.16 3.37
C ALA A 139 15.37 -1.72 2.67
N ALA A 140 15.13 -2.63 1.74
CA ALA A 140 16.17 -3.22 0.90
C ALA A 140 16.27 -2.40 -0.41
N ASN A 141 17.30 -1.59 -0.55
CA ASN A 141 17.49 -0.76 -1.73
C ASN A 141 18.81 -1.13 -2.43
N PRO A 142 18.77 -1.72 -3.64
CA PRO A 142 19.99 -2.18 -4.32
C PRO A 142 20.94 -1.03 -4.73
N ASN A 143 20.48 0.22 -4.68
CA ASN A 143 21.29 1.40 -5.01
C ASN A 143 21.99 2.02 -3.77
N GLU A 144 21.83 1.42 -2.60
CA GLU A 144 22.53 1.86 -1.39
C GLU A 144 23.84 1.10 -1.20
N GLU A 145 24.80 1.77 -0.56
CA GLU A 145 26.04 1.10 -0.13
C GLU A 145 25.82 0.41 1.22
N TYR A 146 26.10 -0.86 1.27
CA TYR A 146 26.04 -1.65 2.50
C TYR A 146 27.43 -2.11 2.93
N THR A 147 27.60 -2.21 4.25
CA THR A 147 28.86 -2.67 4.85
C THR A 147 28.64 -3.92 5.66
N LYS A 148 29.53 -4.88 5.53
CA LYS A 148 29.53 -6.12 6.32
C LYS A 148 30.12 -5.84 7.70
N ARG A 149 29.28 -5.52 8.68
CA ARG A 149 29.71 -5.26 10.07
C ARG A 149 29.33 -6.39 11.03
N TYR A 150 28.30 -7.15 10.70
CA TYR A 150 27.87 -8.29 11.51
C TYR A 150 28.52 -9.56 10.97
N LYS A 151 29.13 -10.36 11.86
CA LYS A 151 29.69 -11.67 11.52
C LYS A 151 28.65 -12.74 11.83
N PHE A 152 28.10 -13.35 10.79
CA PHE A 152 27.14 -14.44 10.94
C PHE A 152 27.84 -15.68 11.48
N ILE A 153 27.15 -16.44 12.34
CA ILE A 153 27.63 -17.70 12.92
C ILE A 153 27.78 -18.74 11.81
N ASP A 154 26.73 -18.87 10.98
CA ASP A 154 26.74 -19.78 9.83
C ASP A 154 26.63 -19.01 8.49
N GLU A 155 27.63 -18.18 8.21
CA GLU A 155 27.66 -17.39 6.98
C GLU A 155 27.66 -18.27 5.71
N LYS A 156 28.24 -19.47 5.77
CA LYS A 156 28.24 -20.39 4.62
C LYS A 156 26.80 -20.84 4.26
N GLN A 157 25.99 -21.10 5.27
CA GLN A 157 24.57 -21.43 5.03
C GLN A 157 23.81 -20.24 4.47
N ILE A 158 24.04 -19.04 5.00
CA ILE A 158 23.41 -17.80 4.49
C ILE A 158 23.79 -17.58 3.03
N ILE A 159 25.05 -17.73 2.65
CA ILE A 159 25.50 -17.62 1.26
C ILE A 159 24.79 -18.65 0.36
N LYS A 160 24.66 -19.90 0.79
CA LYS A 160 23.92 -20.93 0.02
C LYS A 160 22.45 -20.55 -0.17
N LEU A 161 21.81 -19.99 0.84
CA LEU A 161 20.42 -19.51 0.74
C LEU A 161 20.30 -18.33 -0.24
N ILE A 162 21.27 -17.41 -0.20
CA ILE A 162 21.35 -16.29 -1.16
C ILE A 162 21.53 -16.83 -2.57
N ASP A 163 22.48 -17.74 -2.79
CA ASP A 163 22.76 -18.34 -4.10
C ASP A 163 21.50 -18.98 -4.69
N LYS A 164 20.81 -19.80 -3.90
CA LYS A 164 19.57 -20.46 -4.30
C LYS A 164 18.47 -19.45 -4.63
N SER A 165 18.29 -18.43 -3.75
CA SER A 165 17.22 -17.45 -3.92
C SER A 165 17.47 -16.51 -5.11
N VAL A 166 18.71 -16.13 -5.36
CA VAL A 166 19.10 -15.33 -6.53
C VAL A 166 18.90 -16.14 -7.81
N GLU A 167 19.36 -17.41 -7.85
CA GLU A 167 19.18 -18.28 -9.01
C GLU A 167 17.71 -18.48 -9.37
N ASP A 168 16.86 -18.70 -8.36
CA ASP A 168 15.40 -18.84 -8.54
C ASP A 168 14.74 -17.57 -9.12
N LYS A 169 15.28 -16.38 -8.86
CA LYS A 169 14.62 -15.10 -9.20
C LYS A 169 15.24 -14.32 -10.34
N ARG A 170 16.49 -14.63 -10.72
CA ARG A 170 17.28 -13.81 -11.65
C ARG A 170 16.63 -13.56 -13.03
N ASP A 171 15.81 -14.50 -13.51
CA ASP A 171 15.19 -14.45 -14.84
C ASP A 171 13.68 -14.16 -14.78
N LYS A 172 13.16 -13.84 -13.58
CA LYS A 172 11.76 -13.54 -13.36
C LYS A 172 11.49 -12.03 -13.32
N SER A 173 10.36 -11.63 -13.85
CA SER A 173 9.87 -10.26 -13.67
C SER A 173 9.44 -9.99 -12.22
N SER A 174 9.44 -8.73 -11.80
CA SER A 174 8.97 -8.34 -10.46
C SER A 174 7.56 -8.86 -10.15
N ILE A 175 6.67 -8.90 -11.15
CA ILE A 175 5.30 -9.39 -11.00
C ILE A 175 5.30 -10.91 -10.74
N GLN A 176 6.11 -11.67 -11.47
CA GLN A 176 6.22 -13.12 -11.25
C GLN A 176 6.76 -13.45 -9.86
N ILE A 177 7.81 -12.72 -9.42
CA ILE A 177 8.40 -12.90 -8.09
C ILE A 177 7.40 -12.60 -6.98
N GLN A 178 6.59 -11.55 -7.13
CA GLN A 178 5.54 -11.18 -6.17
C GLN A 178 4.46 -12.27 -6.10
N ARG A 179 3.94 -12.68 -7.25
CA ARG A 179 2.90 -13.70 -7.35
C ARG A 179 3.33 -15.03 -6.71
N GLU A 180 4.52 -15.51 -7.03
CA GLU A 180 5.05 -16.73 -6.44
C GLU A 180 5.18 -16.65 -4.92
N GLN A 181 5.53 -15.47 -4.40
CA GLN A 181 5.54 -15.28 -2.95
C GLN A 181 4.14 -15.40 -2.36
N HIS A 182 3.14 -14.74 -2.97
CA HIS A 182 1.76 -14.80 -2.49
C HIS A 182 1.20 -16.24 -2.54
N GLU A 183 1.48 -16.97 -3.61
CA GLU A 183 1.07 -18.37 -3.75
C GLU A 183 1.75 -19.27 -2.71
N LYS A 184 3.07 -19.13 -2.49
CA LYS A 184 3.82 -19.88 -1.46
C LYS A 184 3.34 -19.61 -0.03
N GLU A 185 2.88 -18.38 0.24
CA GLU A 185 2.39 -17.98 1.57
C GLU A 185 0.89 -18.28 1.75
N GLY A 186 0.21 -18.81 0.75
CA GLY A 186 -1.22 -19.08 0.79
C GLY A 186 -2.11 -17.83 0.72
N GLU A 187 -1.55 -16.69 0.30
CA GLU A 187 -2.24 -15.41 0.23
C GLU A 187 -3.04 -15.27 -1.08
N LEU A 188 -4.00 -16.16 -1.28
CA LEU A 188 -4.78 -16.23 -2.52
C LEU A 188 -5.58 -14.95 -2.80
N PHE A 189 -6.00 -14.23 -1.77
CA PHE A 189 -6.63 -12.93 -1.94
C PHE A 189 -5.75 -11.97 -2.75
N TYR A 190 -4.44 -11.86 -2.41
CA TYR A 190 -3.50 -11.05 -3.17
C TYR A 190 -3.38 -11.51 -4.62
N VAL A 191 -3.31 -12.82 -4.87
CA VAL A 191 -3.19 -13.41 -6.21
C VAL A 191 -4.36 -12.99 -7.09
N PHE A 192 -5.60 -13.12 -6.60
CA PHE A 192 -6.78 -12.74 -7.35
C PHE A 192 -6.95 -11.22 -7.51
N CYS A 193 -6.51 -10.43 -6.54
CA CYS A 193 -6.45 -8.98 -6.68
C CYS A 193 -5.43 -8.55 -7.75
N GLU A 194 -4.28 -9.21 -7.84
CA GLU A 194 -3.30 -8.99 -8.91
C GLU A 194 -3.87 -9.35 -10.29
N ASP A 195 -4.60 -10.46 -10.40
CA ASP A 195 -5.29 -10.83 -11.63
C ASP A 195 -6.33 -9.79 -12.03
N PHE A 196 -7.12 -9.29 -11.08
CA PHE A 196 -8.07 -8.20 -11.31
C PHE A 196 -7.36 -6.93 -11.83
N ILE A 197 -6.27 -6.51 -11.19
CA ILE A 197 -5.47 -5.35 -11.64
C ILE A 197 -4.94 -5.57 -13.06
N LYS A 198 -4.45 -6.76 -13.36
CA LYS A 198 -3.91 -7.10 -14.68
C LYS A 198 -4.99 -7.03 -15.76
N GLU A 199 -6.14 -7.64 -15.55
CA GLU A 199 -7.23 -7.66 -16.51
C GLU A 199 -7.85 -6.26 -16.72
N THR A 200 -7.97 -5.46 -15.65
CA THR A 200 -8.48 -4.09 -15.77
C THR A 200 -7.51 -3.13 -16.47
N LYS A 201 -6.21 -3.34 -16.37
CA LYS A 201 -5.19 -2.49 -17.03
C LYS A 201 -4.95 -2.85 -18.50
N ASN A 202 -4.97 -4.13 -18.84
CA ASN A 202 -4.57 -4.60 -20.17
C ASN A 202 -5.75 -4.70 -21.14
N ASN A 203 -6.50 -5.77 -21.10
CA ASN A 203 -7.44 -6.14 -22.16
C ASN A 203 -8.89 -5.82 -21.86
N TRP A 204 -9.23 -5.43 -20.63
CA TRP A 204 -10.60 -5.19 -20.18
C TRP A 204 -11.58 -6.28 -20.60
N ASP A 205 -11.25 -7.53 -20.26
CA ASP A 205 -12.10 -8.68 -20.44
C ASP A 205 -13.05 -8.79 -19.24
N SER A 206 -14.34 -8.47 -19.45
CA SER A 206 -15.35 -8.45 -18.39
C SER A 206 -15.52 -9.80 -17.69
N GLU A 207 -15.42 -10.91 -18.40
CA GLU A 207 -15.55 -12.25 -17.82
C GLU A 207 -14.36 -12.56 -16.89
N LYS A 208 -13.15 -12.27 -17.34
CA LYS A 208 -11.94 -12.46 -16.54
C LYS A 208 -11.89 -11.52 -15.34
N ILE A 209 -12.34 -10.28 -15.50
CA ILE A 209 -12.47 -9.31 -14.40
C ILE A 209 -13.41 -9.86 -13.33
N LEU A 210 -14.61 -10.32 -13.70
CA LEU A 210 -15.57 -10.90 -12.76
C LEU A 210 -15.06 -12.20 -12.13
N LYS A 211 -14.35 -13.05 -12.88
CA LYS A 211 -13.72 -14.26 -12.36
C LYS A 211 -12.65 -13.94 -11.31
N SER A 212 -11.77 -12.99 -11.58
CA SER A 212 -10.73 -12.56 -10.65
C SER A 212 -11.35 -11.94 -9.38
N LEU A 213 -12.38 -11.11 -9.56
CA LEU A 213 -13.11 -10.50 -8.45
C LEU A 213 -13.81 -11.56 -7.58
N ASN A 214 -14.42 -12.56 -8.18
CA ASN A 214 -15.01 -13.69 -7.46
C ASN A 214 -13.97 -14.50 -6.69
N GLY A 215 -12.82 -14.77 -7.32
CA GLY A 215 -11.71 -15.44 -6.64
C GLY A 215 -11.20 -14.64 -5.46
N ALA A 216 -11.06 -13.33 -5.59
CA ALA A 216 -10.70 -12.45 -4.49
C ALA A 216 -11.76 -12.45 -3.38
N TYR A 217 -13.04 -12.40 -3.74
CA TYR A 217 -14.14 -12.42 -2.77
C TYR A 217 -14.15 -13.69 -1.90
N ILE A 218 -14.00 -14.85 -2.52
CA ILE A 218 -13.97 -16.14 -1.81
C ILE A 218 -12.75 -16.24 -0.87
N ASN A 219 -11.65 -15.61 -1.22
CA ASN A 219 -10.41 -15.65 -0.46
C ASN A 219 -10.17 -14.38 0.39
N CYS A 220 -11.14 -13.48 0.48
CA CYS A 220 -11.01 -12.28 1.31
C CYS A 220 -10.89 -12.68 2.78
N PRO A 221 -9.88 -12.18 3.51
CA PRO A 221 -9.68 -12.53 4.91
C PRO A 221 -10.78 -11.93 5.79
N VAL A 222 -11.71 -12.79 6.24
CA VAL A 222 -12.84 -12.42 7.12
C VAL A 222 -12.40 -12.36 8.58
N GLU A 223 -11.41 -13.18 8.95
CA GLU A 223 -10.98 -13.36 10.35
C GLU A 223 -10.24 -12.15 10.92
N ASP A 224 -9.60 -11.37 10.06
CA ASP A 224 -8.75 -10.26 10.49
C ASP A 224 -9.53 -8.99 10.83
N GLU A 225 -10.55 -8.64 10.05
CA GLU A 225 -11.43 -7.50 10.30
C GLU A 225 -12.68 -7.54 9.43
N PHE A 226 -13.84 -7.62 10.07
CA PHE A 226 -15.14 -7.63 9.41
C PHE A 226 -15.31 -6.42 8.46
N THR A 227 -14.78 -5.26 8.83
CA THR A 227 -14.82 -4.03 8.03
C THR A 227 -14.15 -4.17 6.66
N ILE A 228 -13.03 -4.89 6.58
CA ILE A 228 -12.32 -5.13 5.29
C ILE A 228 -13.19 -5.98 4.37
N PHE A 229 -13.77 -7.05 4.91
CA PHE A 229 -14.67 -7.92 4.17
C PHE A 229 -15.90 -7.15 3.69
N ASP A 230 -16.56 -6.39 4.57
CA ASP A 230 -17.74 -5.59 4.25
C ASP A 230 -17.46 -4.59 3.13
N PHE A 231 -16.33 -3.90 3.18
CA PHE A 231 -15.92 -2.96 2.12
C PHE A 231 -15.68 -3.67 0.79
N PHE A 232 -15.03 -4.83 0.82
CA PHE A 232 -14.79 -5.59 -0.40
C PHE A 232 -16.08 -6.20 -0.96
N ASP A 233 -16.99 -6.65 -0.11
CA ASP A 233 -18.31 -7.16 -0.48
C ASP A 233 -19.15 -6.08 -1.17
N ARG A 234 -19.20 -4.87 -0.62
CA ARG A 234 -19.87 -3.73 -1.23
C ARG A 234 -19.30 -3.40 -2.60
N PHE A 235 -17.97 -3.36 -2.73
CA PHE A 235 -17.32 -3.15 -4.01
C PHE A 235 -17.69 -4.27 -5.01
N ASN A 236 -17.56 -5.53 -4.63
CA ASN A 236 -17.91 -6.68 -5.45
C ASN A 236 -19.38 -6.67 -5.90
N SER A 237 -20.30 -6.39 -4.97
CA SER A 237 -21.73 -6.27 -5.24
C SER A 237 -22.02 -5.17 -6.25
N THR A 238 -21.38 -4.00 -6.10
CA THR A 238 -21.55 -2.87 -7.04
C THR A 238 -21.04 -3.24 -8.43
N ILE A 239 -19.88 -3.87 -8.55
CA ILE A 239 -19.34 -4.32 -9.84
C ILE A 239 -20.28 -5.33 -10.54
N ARG A 240 -20.87 -6.25 -9.77
CA ARG A 240 -21.86 -7.21 -10.31
C ARG A 240 -23.11 -6.49 -10.82
N LYS A 241 -23.65 -5.52 -10.08
CA LYS A 241 -24.78 -4.72 -10.51
C LYS A 241 -24.45 -3.95 -11.79
N ILE A 242 -23.29 -3.32 -11.90
CA ILE A 242 -22.83 -2.65 -13.11
C ILE A 242 -22.72 -3.63 -14.31
N SER A 243 -22.25 -4.85 -14.07
CA SER A 243 -22.12 -5.86 -15.14
C SER A 243 -23.45 -6.29 -15.73
N LEU A 244 -24.56 -6.11 -15.01
CA LEU A 244 -25.91 -6.46 -15.44
C LEU A 244 -26.61 -5.33 -16.20
N LEU A 245 -26.10 -4.09 -16.17
CA LEU A 245 -26.74 -2.96 -16.89
C LEU A 245 -26.83 -3.18 -18.40
N ASN A 246 -25.74 -3.63 -19.01
CA ASN A 246 -25.66 -3.97 -20.43
C ASN A 246 -24.36 -4.74 -20.73
N LYS A 247 -24.19 -5.23 -21.96
CA LYS A 247 -23.00 -5.98 -22.41
C LYS A 247 -21.68 -5.19 -22.24
N ASN A 248 -21.73 -3.86 -22.22
CA ASN A 248 -20.57 -2.99 -22.07
C ASN A 248 -20.52 -2.32 -20.68
N GLY A 249 -21.42 -2.66 -19.76
CA GLY A 249 -21.58 -1.99 -18.47
C GLY A 249 -20.26 -1.76 -17.74
N LEU A 250 -19.48 -2.82 -17.51
CA LEU A 250 -18.18 -2.70 -16.85
C LEU A 250 -17.20 -1.77 -17.59
N LYS A 251 -17.24 -1.74 -18.92
CA LYS A 251 -16.32 -0.93 -19.71
C LYS A 251 -16.65 0.56 -19.63
N GLU A 252 -17.93 0.90 -19.52
CA GLU A 252 -18.38 2.28 -19.34
C GLU A 252 -17.91 2.88 -18.01
N PHE A 253 -17.77 2.06 -16.98
CA PHE A 253 -17.31 2.44 -15.63
C PHE A 253 -15.84 2.15 -15.39
N LYS A 254 -15.07 1.89 -16.44
CA LYS A 254 -13.66 1.45 -16.33
C LYS A 254 -12.82 2.29 -15.40
N ARG A 255 -12.89 3.62 -15.54
CA ARG A 255 -12.08 4.55 -14.77
C ARG A 255 -12.41 4.48 -13.28
N GLU A 256 -13.68 4.54 -12.97
CA GLU A 256 -14.21 4.56 -11.61
C GLU A 256 -13.92 3.25 -10.89
N ILE A 257 -14.11 2.11 -11.59
CA ILE A 257 -13.78 0.78 -11.07
C ILE A 257 -12.28 0.68 -10.72
N ILE A 258 -11.39 1.16 -11.61
CA ILE A 258 -9.94 1.13 -11.35
C ILE A 258 -9.59 2.02 -10.16
N LEU A 259 -10.13 3.24 -10.08
CA LEU A 259 -9.84 4.18 -9.00
C LEU A 259 -10.34 3.66 -7.65
N THR A 260 -11.54 3.11 -7.61
CA THR A 260 -12.14 2.55 -6.39
C THR A 260 -11.35 1.33 -5.91
N PHE A 261 -10.99 0.44 -6.83
CA PHE A 261 -10.17 -0.72 -6.45
C PHE A 261 -8.77 -0.32 -5.97
N ASP A 262 -8.12 0.65 -6.63
CA ASP A 262 -6.80 1.15 -6.21
C ASP A 262 -6.85 1.76 -4.80
N SER A 263 -7.92 2.49 -4.48
CA SER A 263 -8.16 3.04 -3.15
C SER A 263 -8.37 1.93 -2.11
N PHE A 264 -9.17 0.92 -2.41
CA PHE A 264 -9.35 -0.26 -1.56
C PHE A 264 -8.03 -0.99 -1.35
N TRP A 265 -7.29 -1.26 -2.42
CA TRP A 265 -6.00 -1.96 -2.37
C TRP A 265 -4.99 -1.26 -1.47
N LYS A 266 -4.90 0.06 -1.57
CA LYS A 266 -4.05 0.89 -0.71
C LYS A 266 -4.50 0.85 0.75
N TYR A 267 -5.80 0.90 1.00
CA TYR A 267 -6.34 0.77 2.35
C TYR A 267 -6.01 -0.59 2.95
N TYR A 268 -6.31 -1.66 2.24
CA TYR A 268 -6.03 -3.04 2.68
C TYR A 268 -4.54 -3.29 2.95
N ALA A 269 -3.67 -2.86 2.03
CA ALA A 269 -2.23 -3.02 2.21
C ALA A 269 -1.70 -2.24 3.43
N THR A 270 -2.23 -1.04 3.67
CA THR A 270 -1.91 -0.23 4.86
C THR A 270 -2.37 -0.94 6.13
N TYR A 271 -3.55 -1.52 6.11
CA TYR A 271 -4.08 -2.32 7.21
C TYR A 271 -3.19 -3.55 7.50
N ARG A 272 -2.79 -4.29 6.48
CA ARG A 272 -1.89 -5.45 6.63
C ARG A 272 -0.52 -5.04 7.19
N ALA A 273 0.02 -3.92 6.74
CA ALA A 273 1.26 -3.36 7.29
C ALA A 273 1.08 -3.00 8.77
N TYR A 274 -0.02 -2.33 9.13
CA TYR A 274 -0.36 -2.00 10.51
C TYR A 274 -0.44 -3.25 11.40
N LYS A 275 -1.18 -4.27 10.98
CA LYS A 275 -1.31 -5.55 11.71
C LYS A 275 0.04 -6.23 11.91
N SER A 276 0.88 -6.27 10.85
CA SER A 276 2.21 -6.84 10.94
C SER A 276 3.09 -6.10 11.96
N LEU A 277 2.98 -4.77 12.02
CA LEU A 277 3.73 -3.93 12.94
C LEU A 277 3.26 -4.10 14.39
N VAL A 278 1.96 -4.07 14.62
CA VAL A 278 1.36 -4.27 15.96
C VAL A 278 1.69 -5.65 16.51
N GLY A 279 1.76 -6.66 15.65
CA GLY A 279 2.18 -8.02 16.00
C GLY A 279 3.64 -8.16 16.44
N LEU A 280 4.50 -7.18 16.14
CA LEU A 280 5.88 -7.19 16.61
C LEU A 280 5.93 -6.81 18.09
N LYS A 281 6.51 -7.68 18.95
CA LYS A 281 6.62 -7.42 20.41
C LYS A 281 7.22 -6.06 20.74
N ARG A 282 8.16 -5.59 19.94
CA ARG A 282 8.83 -4.28 20.05
C ARG A 282 7.95 -3.09 19.75
N PHE A 283 6.80 -3.29 19.09
CA PHE A 283 5.88 -2.20 18.79
C PHE A 283 5.25 -1.59 20.04
N LYS A 284 5.18 -2.36 21.14
CA LYS A 284 4.73 -1.86 22.44
C LYS A 284 5.62 -0.74 23.00
N ASP A 285 6.90 -0.70 22.56
CA ASP A 285 7.89 0.29 22.99
C ASP A 285 7.96 1.49 22.01
N VAL A 286 7.27 1.42 20.89
CA VAL A 286 7.18 2.51 19.90
C VAL A 286 6.12 3.49 20.38
N SER A 287 6.50 4.75 20.50
CA SER A 287 5.72 5.81 21.11
C SER A 287 4.26 5.85 20.63
N GLU A 288 3.33 6.23 21.51
CA GLU A 288 1.91 6.53 21.21
C GLU A 288 1.75 7.43 19.98
N ILE A 289 2.74 8.27 19.70
CA ILE A 289 2.82 9.14 18.53
C ILE A 289 2.83 8.33 17.23
N PHE A 290 3.61 7.25 17.14
CA PHE A 290 3.66 6.42 15.92
C PHE A 290 2.33 5.68 15.69
N ASN A 291 1.74 5.14 16.74
CA ASN A 291 0.41 4.52 16.69
C ASN A 291 -0.65 5.51 16.22
N PHE A 292 -0.60 6.75 16.73
CA PHE A 292 -1.50 7.80 16.31
C PHE A 292 -1.38 8.13 14.81
N TYR A 293 -0.15 8.23 14.29
CA TYR A 293 0.04 8.55 12.87
C TYR A 293 -0.32 7.42 11.94
N LEU A 294 0.01 6.20 12.30
CA LEU A 294 -0.33 5.03 11.47
C LEU A 294 -1.84 4.80 11.49
N GLY A 295 -2.51 5.02 12.63
CA GLY A 295 -3.97 5.00 12.74
C GLY A 295 -4.62 6.11 11.91
N ALA A 296 -4.12 7.34 11.98
CA ALA A 296 -4.61 8.46 11.18
C ALA A 296 -4.40 8.22 9.68
N PHE A 297 -3.30 7.59 9.30
CA PHE A 297 -3.04 7.24 7.92
C PHE A 297 -3.97 6.14 7.41
N LEU A 298 -4.23 5.12 8.21
CA LEU A 298 -5.18 4.06 7.91
C LEU A 298 -6.59 4.63 7.73
N GLU A 299 -7.01 5.54 8.63
CA GLU A 299 -8.31 6.21 8.54
C GLU A 299 -8.43 7.08 7.28
N SER A 300 -7.39 7.83 6.94
CA SER A 300 -7.36 8.59 5.68
C SER A 300 -7.51 7.70 4.44
N ARG A 301 -6.88 6.53 4.43
CA ARG A 301 -7.04 5.55 3.33
C ARG A 301 -8.45 4.98 3.27
N ARG A 302 -9.04 4.75 4.43
CA ARG A 302 -10.44 4.33 4.55
C ARG A 302 -11.38 5.38 3.99
N GLU A 303 -11.24 6.65 4.41
CA GLU A 303 -12.03 7.78 3.90
C GLU A 303 -11.93 7.89 2.36
N THR A 304 -10.71 7.83 1.81
CA THR A 304 -10.47 7.87 0.35
C THR A 304 -11.18 6.72 -0.39
N PHE A 305 -11.20 5.54 0.19
CA PHE A 305 -11.91 4.40 -0.39
C PHE A 305 -13.44 4.63 -0.37
N LEU A 306 -13.98 5.08 0.77
CA LEU A 306 -15.41 5.36 0.90
C LEU A 306 -15.89 6.46 -0.06
N GLU A 307 -15.10 7.52 -0.23
CA GLU A 307 -15.38 8.57 -1.23
C GLU A 307 -15.41 7.99 -2.65
N SER A 308 -14.42 7.18 -3.02
CA SER A 308 -14.35 6.54 -4.34
C SER A 308 -15.53 5.57 -4.58
N MET A 309 -15.96 4.85 -3.55
CA MET A 309 -17.13 3.97 -3.60
C MET A 309 -18.43 4.75 -3.79
N SER A 310 -18.58 5.84 -3.05
CA SER A 310 -19.75 6.74 -3.17
C SER A 310 -19.83 7.33 -4.58
N GLU A 311 -18.71 7.76 -5.16
CA GLU A 311 -18.67 8.28 -6.53
C GLU A 311 -19.07 7.19 -7.56
N LEU A 312 -18.46 6.00 -7.47
CA LEU A 312 -18.79 4.87 -8.35
C LEU A 312 -20.28 4.53 -8.29
N TYR A 313 -20.82 4.48 -7.08
CA TYR A 313 -22.22 4.13 -6.86
C TYR A 313 -23.18 5.22 -7.34
N SER A 314 -22.85 6.50 -7.13
CA SER A 314 -23.62 7.64 -7.65
C SER A 314 -23.71 7.63 -9.18
N ILE A 315 -22.61 7.35 -9.88
CA ILE A 315 -22.58 7.24 -11.34
C ILE A 315 -23.43 6.04 -11.81
N TYR A 316 -23.33 4.91 -11.09
CA TYR A 316 -24.17 3.73 -11.35
C TYR A 316 -25.66 4.08 -11.26
N LEU A 317 -26.09 4.79 -10.20
CA LEU A 317 -27.48 5.21 -10.00
C LEU A 317 -28.00 6.14 -11.10
N ASN A 318 -27.17 7.12 -11.49
CA ASN A 318 -27.52 8.04 -12.57
C ASN A 318 -27.78 7.27 -13.88
N LYS A 319 -26.92 6.29 -14.19
CA LYS A 319 -27.13 5.42 -15.36
C LYS A 319 -28.36 4.55 -15.24
N LEU A 320 -28.68 4.05 -14.06
CA LEU A 320 -29.89 3.26 -13.79
C LEU A 320 -31.14 4.10 -14.02
N GLY A 321 -31.16 5.36 -13.54
CA GLY A 321 -32.25 6.30 -13.78
C GLY A 321 -32.48 6.62 -15.26
N ASP A 322 -31.43 6.73 -16.06
CA ASP A 322 -31.49 6.92 -17.51
C ASP A 322 -32.09 5.68 -18.25
N THR A 323 -32.01 4.49 -17.67
CA THR A 323 -32.48 3.23 -18.30
C THR A 323 -33.93 2.87 -17.99
N LYS A 324 -34.74 3.77 -17.40
CA LYS A 324 -36.16 3.54 -17.05
C LYS A 324 -36.39 2.30 -16.16
N LEU A 325 -35.69 2.14 -15.10
CA LEU A 325 -36.01 1.17 -14.06
C LEU A 325 -37.06 1.75 -13.10
N ASN A 326 -38.27 1.21 -13.20
CA ASN A 326 -39.49 1.61 -12.50
C ASN A 326 -39.66 0.79 -11.20
N SER A 327 -38.78 0.81 -10.26
CA SER A 327 -39.18 0.37 -8.94
C SER A 327 -38.69 1.32 -7.84
N PHE A 328 -39.68 1.93 -7.22
CA PHE A 328 -39.55 2.81 -6.05
C PHE A 328 -38.84 2.09 -4.89
N GLU A 329 -38.99 0.77 -4.80
CA GLU A 329 -38.38 -0.09 -3.78
C GLU A 329 -36.83 -0.18 -3.91
N GLU A 330 -36.30 -0.27 -5.14
CA GLU A 330 -34.83 -0.28 -5.34
C GLU A 330 -34.18 1.06 -5.01
N ILE A 331 -34.89 2.18 -5.25
CA ILE A 331 -34.41 3.54 -4.92
C ILE A 331 -34.37 3.72 -3.39
N GLU A 332 -35.33 3.16 -2.67
CA GLU A 332 -35.43 3.26 -1.22
C GLU A 332 -34.40 2.36 -0.50
N GLU A 333 -34.15 1.15 -1.00
CA GLU A 333 -33.07 0.28 -0.55
C GLU A 333 -31.69 0.93 -0.73
N ILE A 334 -31.53 1.63 -1.82
CA ILE A 334 -30.34 2.40 -2.17
C ILE A 334 -30.16 3.61 -1.24
N ARG A 335 -31.24 4.32 -0.92
CA ARG A 335 -31.23 5.46 0.00
C ARG A 335 -30.82 5.01 1.40
N ASN A 336 -31.39 3.92 1.89
CA ASN A 336 -31.05 3.33 3.17
C ASN A 336 -29.56 2.91 3.24
N ILE A 337 -29.01 2.36 2.17
CA ILE A 337 -27.59 2.03 2.07
C ILE A 337 -26.72 3.29 2.14
N LEU A 338 -27.12 4.39 1.51
CA LEU A 338 -26.38 5.66 1.56
C LEU A 338 -26.47 6.33 2.95
N GLU A 339 -27.61 6.30 3.59
CA GLU A 339 -27.81 6.80 4.96
C GLU A 339 -26.99 6.01 5.97
N ASP A 340 -26.91 4.67 5.83
CA ASP A 340 -25.99 3.83 6.61
C ASP A 340 -24.50 4.14 6.35
N TRP A 341 -24.15 4.67 5.20
CA TRP A 341 -22.77 5.02 4.85
C TRP A 341 -22.34 6.37 5.39
N THR A 342 -23.26 7.33 5.41
CA THR A 342 -22.97 8.70 5.87
C THR A 342 -23.12 8.86 7.37
N GLY A 343 -23.77 7.91 8.05
CA GLY A 343 -24.00 7.97 9.49
C GLY A 343 -24.99 9.08 9.89
N GLU A 344 -25.82 9.56 8.94
CA GLU A 344 -26.92 10.50 9.19
C GLU A 344 -28.25 9.78 9.35
#